data_10dd95bee234462c574fce4db514da07
#
_entry.id   10dd95bee234462c574fce4db514da07
#
_cell.length_a   1.000
_cell.length_b   1.000
_cell.length_c   1.000
_cell.angle_alpha   90.00
_cell.angle_beta   90.00
_cell.angle_gamma   90.00
#
_symmetry.space_group_name_H-M   'P 1'
#
loop_
_entity.id
_entity.type
_entity.pdbx_description
1 polymer ?
#
loop_
_entity_poly.entity_id
_entity_poly.type
_entity_poly.pdbx_seq_one_letter_code
_entity_poly.pdbx_strand_id
1 'polypeptide(L)'
;MKMISTPKYLGPDIKTILAEKGLDSDGRLWRGRLENTSGREVERALACATGSYSLEKLLAFISPAAEDYLEEMAQLARQLTVQRFGRTIRLYAPLYLSNFCVNSCRYCGFHRENKFKRTRLTIEQALTEADIIAAEGFRDILLVSSEDRKIVSIEYLTELAKKLRDKFSSISIEVYQMGVAEYAKLFEAGIKGVTVYQETYDRQAYAYYHREGPKSDYDNRLDTPDRVAAAGMREIGLGALLGLADWRAETLALAEHAHYLVKRYWRSRVSFSFPRLRPAYSRLQTSDHLSLGSCHLL
;
A
#
# COMPACT_ATOMS: atom_id res chain seq x y z
N MET A 1 -19.75 -4.16 21.45
CA MET A 1 -19.75 -2.83 20.77
C MET A 1 -20.71 -2.92 19.59
N LYS A 2 -21.76 -2.07 19.49
CA LYS A 2 -22.66 -2.08 18.33
C LYS A 2 -21.83 -1.74 17.08
N MET A 3 -21.83 -2.62 16.08
CA MET A 3 -21.31 -2.29 14.77
C MET A 3 -22.06 -1.04 14.29
N ILE A 4 -21.34 0.08 14.18
CA ILE A 4 -21.93 1.32 13.67
C ILE A 4 -22.10 1.08 12.19
N SER A 5 -23.35 1.05 11.72
CA SER A 5 -23.66 0.92 10.30
C SER A 5 -22.91 2.01 9.54
N THR A 6 -21.96 1.60 8.73
CA THR A 6 -21.36 2.49 7.73
C THR A 6 -22.49 2.98 6.83
N PRO A 7 -22.57 4.27 6.50
CA PRO A 7 -23.54 4.74 5.50
C PRO A 7 -23.40 3.87 4.26
N LYS A 8 -24.51 3.37 3.74
CA LYS A 8 -24.50 2.49 2.58
C LYS A 8 -24.02 3.31 1.39
N TYR A 9 -22.77 3.15 1.00
CA TYR A 9 -22.26 3.71 -0.23
C TYR A 9 -23.03 3.07 -1.39
N LEU A 10 -23.69 3.88 -2.21
CA LEU A 10 -24.53 3.44 -3.31
C LEU A 10 -23.81 3.44 -4.66
N GLY A 11 -22.52 3.79 -4.68
CA GLY A 11 -21.71 3.81 -5.90
C GLY A 11 -21.13 2.42 -6.25
N PRO A 12 -20.46 2.32 -7.42
CA PRO A 12 -19.81 1.10 -7.87
C PRO A 12 -18.66 0.68 -6.92
N ASP A 13 -18.34 -0.59 -6.89
CA ASP A 13 -17.16 -1.10 -6.18
C ASP A 13 -15.86 -0.75 -6.92
N ILE A 14 -14.73 -0.99 -6.28
CA ILE A 14 -13.42 -0.66 -6.85
C ILE A 14 -13.12 -1.43 -8.14
N LYS A 15 -13.56 -2.68 -8.26
CA LYS A 15 -13.35 -3.51 -9.47
C LYS A 15 -14.04 -2.89 -10.66
N THR A 16 -15.30 -2.49 -10.48
CA THR A 16 -16.10 -1.81 -11.50
C THR A 16 -15.45 -0.48 -11.90
N ILE A 17 -15.02 0.34 -10.93
CA ILE A 17 -14.37 1.63 -11.19
C ILE A 17 -13.10 1.45 -12.03
N LEU A 18 -12.24 0.51 -11.67
CA LEU A 18 -10.99 0.27 -12.40
C LEU A 18 -11.26 -0.27 -13.80
N ALA A 19 -12.18 -1.22 -13.95
CA ALA A 19 -12.55 -1.80 -15.25
C ALA A 19 -13.18 -0.76 -16.20
N GLU A 20 -14.14 0.04 -15.72
CA GLU A 20 -14.78 1.11 -16.52
C GLU A 20 -13.77 2.16 -16.98
N LYS A 21 -12.73 2.43 -16.19
CA LYS A 21 -11.66 3.38 -16.53
C LYS A 21 -10.49 2.73 -17.26
N GLY A 22 -10.47 1.42 -17.47
CA GLY A 22 -9.36 0.70 -18.09
C GLY A 22 -8.05 0.82 -17.30
N LEU A 23 -8.15 0.86 -15.97
CA LEU A 23 -7.02 1.00 -15.04
C LEU A 23 -6.59 -0.34 -14.40
N ASP A 24 -7.21 -1.45 -14.77
CA ASP A 24 -6.85 -2.81 -14.38
C ASP A 24 -6.18 -3.59 -15.53
N SER A 25 -5.59 -2.89 -16.48
CA SER A 25 -4.96 -3.40 -17.69
C SER A 25 -3.57 -2.77 -17.90
N ASP A 26 -2.92 -3.08 -19.01
CA ASP A 26 -1.54 -2.69 -19.35
C ASP A 26 -1.28 -1.18 -19.53
N GLY A 27 -2.23 -0.34 -19.23
CA GLY A 27 -2.10 1.13 -19.28
C GLY A 27 -2.07 1.74 -20.67
N ARG A 28 -2.21 0.96 -21.75
CA ARG A 28 -2.16 1.49 -23.14
C ARG A 28 -3.15 2.62 -23.38
N LEU A 29 -4.35 2.52 -22.85
CA LEU A 29 -5.38 3.56 -22.95
C LEU A 29 -4.89 4.91 -22.39
N TRP A 30 -4.19 4.87 -21.27
CA TRP A 30 -3.72 6.05 -20.56
C TRP A 30 -2.40 6.59 -21.11
N ARG A 31 -1.56 5.72 -21.69
CA ARG A 31 -0.25 6.10 -22.23
C ARG A 31 -0.40 7.18 -23.32
N GLY A 32 -1.29 7.00 -24.26
CA GLY A 32 -1.53 8.00 -25.30
C GLY A 32 -2.01 9.35 -24.74
N ARG A 33 -2.86 9.33 -23.69
CA ARG A 33 -3.30 10.56 -23.01
C ARG A 33 -2.15 11.24 -22.26
N LEU A 34 -1.33 10.46 -21.55
CA LEU A 34 -0.16 10.97 -20.83
C LEU A 34 0.86 11.61 -21.77
N GLU A 35 1.18 10.94 -22.90
CA GLU A 35 2.13 11.42 -23.91
C GLU A 35 1.64 12.71 -24.62
N ASN A 36 0.34 12.86 -24.81
CA ASN A 36 -0.26 14.03 -25.45
C ASN A 36 -0.60 15.17 -24.48
N THR A 37 -0.33 15.02 -23.19
CA THR A 37 -0.54 16.09 -22.20
C THR A 37 0.44 17.22 -22.43
N SER A 38 -0.07 18.43 -22.52
CA SER A 38 0.72 19.66 -22.78
C SER A 38 1.14 20.34 -21.47
N GLY A 39 2.21 21.17 -21.51
CA GLY A 39 2.62 22.01 -20.38
C GLY A 39 1.50 22.94 -19.90
N ARG A 40 0.65 23.46 -20.81
CA ARG A 40 -0.53 24.27 -20.41
C ARG A 40 -1.53 23.52 -19.55
N GLU A 41 -1.67 22.22 -19.75
CA GLU A 41 -2.54 21.38 -18.89
C GLU A 41 -1.91 21.19 -17.51
N VAL A 42 -0.58 21.06 -17.42
CA VAL A 42 0.15 21.03 -16.16
C VAL A 42 0.00 22.35 -15.41
N GLU A 43 0.20 23.49 -16.07
CA GLU A 43 0.01 24.84 -15.48
C GLU A 43 -1.43 25.01 -14.95
N ARG A 44 -2.42 24.59 -15.72
CA ARG A 44 -3.83 24.63 -15.28
C ARG A 44 -4.07 23.71 -14.07
N ALA A 45 -3.48 22.54 -14.06
CA ALA A 45 -3.56 21.62 -12.93
C ALA A 45 -2.90 22.20 -11.68
N LEU A 46 -1.74 22.86 -11.79
CA LEU A 46 -1.06 23.58 -10.71
C LEU A 46 -1.92 24.70 -10.14
N ALA A 47 -2.50 25.54 -11.00
CA ALA A 47 -3.37 26.65 -10.60
C ALA A 47 -4.61 26.17 -9.79
N CYS A 48 -5.08 24.94 -10.03
CA CYS A 48 -6.25 24.34 -9.40
C CYS A 48 -5.90 23.18 -8.43
N ALA A 49 -4.64 23.05 -8.04
CA ALA A 49 -4.19 21.89 -7.25
C ALA A 49 -4.78 21.84 -5.84
N THR A 50 -5.11 23.01 -5.26
CA THR A 50 -5.80 23.09 -3.97
C THR A 50 -7.29 22.86 -4.16
N GLY A 51 -7.76 21.66 -4.04
CA GLY A 51 -9.18 21.35 -4.23
C GLY A 51 -9.47 19.88 -4.19
N SER A 52 -10.60 19.50 -4.79
CA SER A 52 -10.97 18.09 -4.88
C SER A 52 -10.03 17.35 -5.85
N TYR A 53 -9.80 16.08 -5.52
CA TYR A 53 -9.12 15.14 -6.41
C TYR A 53 -9.85 15.07 -7.77
N SER A 54 -9.09 15.03 -8.86
CA SER A 54 -9.55 14.58 -10.17
C SER A 54 -8.45 13.78 -10.86
N LEU A 55 -8.88 12.79 -11.64
CA LEU A 55 -7.96 11.91 -12.37
C LEU A 55 -7.17 12.70 -13.43
N GLU A 56 -7.81 13.70 -14.06
CA GLU A 56 -7.19 14.57 -15.06
C GLU A 56 -6.06 15.43 -14.48
N LYS A 57 -6.25 15.97 -13.27
CA LYS A 57 -5.17 16.71 -12.60
C LYS A 57 -3.99 15.80 -12.28
N LEU A 58 -4.26 14.61 -11.76
CA LEU A 58 -3.19 13.64 -11.46
C LEU A 58 -2.49 13.23 -12.76
N LEU A 59 -3.24 12.97 -13.83
CA LEU A 59 -2.67 12.64 -15.13
C LEU A 59 -1.72 13.74 -15.60
N ALA A 60 -2.11 15.02 -15.48
CA ALA A 60 -1.25 16.13 -15.84
C ALA A 60 0.05 16.13 -15.02
N PHE A 61 -0.02 15.91 -13.69
CA PHE A 61 1.14 15.93 -12.80
C PHE A 61 2.11 14.74 -12.99
N ILE A 62 1.65 13.63 -13.54
CA ILE A 62 2.52 12.47 -13.81
C ILE A 62 2.84 12.30 -15.30
N SER A 63 2.42 13.22 -16.14
CA SER A 63 2.73 13.20 -17.57
C SER A 63 4.21 13.54 -17.83
N PRO A 64 4.77 13.20 -19.02
CA PRO A 64 6.11 13.64 -19.38
C PRO A 64 6.26 15.17 -19.35
N ALA A 65 5.23 15.92 -19.74
CA ALA A 65 5.25 17.38 -19.71
C ALA A 65 5.40 17.98 -18.30
N ALA A 66 5.09 17.22 -17.25
CA ALA A 66 5.25 17.66 -15.87
C ALA A 66 6.71 17.72 -15.40
N GLU A 67 7.65 17.11 -16.13
CA GLU A 67 9.07 17.12 -15.78
C GLU A 67 9.65 18.54 -15.72
N ASP A 68 9.16 19.45 -16.54
CA ASP A 68 9.56 20.85 -16.54
C ASP A 68 9.02 21.65 -15.34
N TYR A 69 8.06 21.11 -14.58
CA TYR A 69 7.36 21.76 -13.46
C TYR A 69 7.63 21.10 -12.11
N LEU A 70 8.69 20.27 -12.01
CA LEU A 70 8.97 19.51 -10.79
C LEU A 70 9.18 20.40 -9.56
N GLU A 71 9.86 21.55 -9.72
CA GLU A 71 10.10 22.46 -8.60
C GLU A 71 8.80 23.09 -8.09
N GLU A 72 7.94 23.56 -8.99
CA GLU A 72 6.64 24.13 -8.64
C GLU A 72 5.74 23.10 -7.95
N MET A 73 5.73 21.87 -8.47
CA MET A 73 5.03 20.75 -7.84
C MET A 73 5.56 20.44 -6.45
N ALA A 74 6.89 20.42 -6.27
CA ALA A 74 7.52 20.17 -4.98
C ALA A 74 7.21 21.27 -3.95
N GLN A 75 7.25 22.54 -4.36
CA GLN A 75 6.90 23.68 -3.51
C GLN A 75 5.44 23.61 -3.08
N LEU A 76 4.53 23.29 -4.00
CA LEU A 76 3.12 23.12 -3.71
C LEU A 76 2.88 21.95 -2.77
N ALA A 77 3.49 20.80 -3.01
CA ALA A 77 3.40 19.62 -2.16
C ALA A 77 3.90 19.93 -0.73
N ARG A 78 5.02 20.65 -0.61
CA ARG A 78 5.54 21.13 0.68
C ARG A 78 4.54 22.05 1.38
N GLN A 79 3.97 23.02 0.66
CA GLN A 79 2.98 23.94 1.22
C GLN A 79 1.75 23.21 1.76
N LEU A 80 1.18 22.28 0.97
CA LEU A 80 0.05 21.46 1.37
C LEU A 80 0.36 20.56 2.56
N THR A 81 1.56 19.97 2.57
CA THR A 81 2.02 19.13 3.69
C THR A 81 2.11 19.94 4.98
N VAL A 82 2.74 21.11 4.96
CA VAL A 82 2.86 21.98 6.13
C VAL A 82 1.49 22.47 6.60
N GLN A 83 0.60 22.82 5.67
CA GLN A 83 -0.76 23.25 6.00
C GLN A 83 -1.57 22.14 6.68
N ARG A 84 -1.40 20.88 6.27
CA ARG A 84 -2.21 19.75 6.76
C ARG A 84 -1.62 19.06 7.98
N PHE A 85 -0.30 18.96 8.06
CA PHE A 85 0.42 18.16 9.06
C PHE A 85 1.38 18.97 9.92
N GLY A 86 1.55 20.27 9.64
CA GLY A 86 2.55 21.08 10.31
C GLY A 86 3.96 20.69 9.89
N ARG A 87 4.92 20.85 10.82
CA ARG A 87 6.33 20.49 10.61
C ARG A 87 6.73 19.20 11.36
N THR A 88 5.77 18.31 11.56
CA THR A 88 5.99 17.07 12.28
C THR A 88 6.12 15.91 11.30
N ILE A 89 7.06 15.00 11.60
CA ILE A 89 7.23 13.75 10.88
C ILE A 89 6.98 12.61 11.87
N ARG A 90 6.16 11.65 11.46
CA ARG A 90 5.91 10.45 12.23
C ARG A 90 6.85 9.35 11.75
N LEU A 91 7.68 8.85 12.64
CA LEU A 91 8.62 7.78 12.35
C LEU A 91 8.09 6.46 12.91
N TYR A 92 8.27 5.39 12.16
CA TYR A 92 7.98 4.04 12.61
C TYR A 92 9.14 3.10 12.28
N ALA A 93 9.24 2.01 13.01
CA ALA A 93 10.21 0.95 12.72
C ALA A 93 9.49 -0.34 12.36
N PRO A 94 9.95 -1.10 11.34
CA PRO A 94 9.42 -2.41 11.04
C PRO A 94 10.01 -3.47 11.99
N LEU A 95 9.16 -4.39 12.48
CA LEU A 95 9.56 -5.61 13.17
C LEU A 95 9.14 -6.82 12.35
N TYR A 96 10.12 -7.55 11.81
CA TYR A 96 9.90 -8.73 10.98
C TYR A 96 9.66 -9.96 11.86
N LEU A 97 8.43 -10.48 11.84
CA LEU A 97 8.00 -11.60 12.68
C LEU A 97 8.36 -12.95 12.08
N SER A 98 8.28 -13.08 10.74
CA SER A 98 8.54 -14.34 10.06
C SER A 98 8.83 -14.13 8.56
N ASN A 99 9.70 -14.99 8.02
CA ASN A 99 9.99 -15.09 6.58
C ASN A 99 9.44 -16.39 5.94
N PHE A 100 8.57 -17.14 6.67
CA PHE A 100 7.84 -18.26 6.09
C PHE A 100 6.75 -17.77 5.15
N CYS A 101 6.73 -18.27 3.90
CA CYS A 101 5.76 -17.87 2.89
C CYS A 101 5.25 -19.08 2.11
N VAL A 102 3.96 -19.07 1.79
CA VAL A 102 3.29 -20.11 0.97
C VAL A 102 3.10 -19.69 -0.48
N ASN A 103 3.45 -18.44 -0.84
CA ASN A 103 3.29 -17.90 -2.17
C ASN A 103 4.53 -18.13 -3.04
N SER A 104 4.32 -18.11 -4.37
CA SER A 104 5.36 -18.22 -5.41
C SER A 104 5.46 -16.92 -6.23
N CYS A 105 5.70 -15.78 -5.56
CA CYS A 105 5.89 -14.50 -6.25
C CYS A 105 7.26 -14.44 -6.90
N ARG A 106 7.31 -14.11 -8.21
CA ARG A 106 8.55 -14.15 -9.02
C ARG A 106 9.63 -13.17 -8.56
N TYR A 107 9.24 -12.04 -7.99
CA TYR A 107 10.14 -10.97 -7.55
C TYR A 107 10.58 -11.09 -6.09
N CYS A 108 9.94 -11.94 -5.30
CA CYS A 108 10.13 -11.94 -3.85
C CYS A 108 11.20 -12.94 -3.41
N GLY A 109 12.20 -12.47 -2.64
CA GLY A 109 13.20 -13.34 -2.05
C GLY A 109 12.65 -14.36 -1.06
N PHE A 110 11.47 -14.11 -0.48
CA PHE A 110 10.82 -15.01 0.49
C PHE A 110 9.85 -16.02 -0.12
N HIS A 111 9.76 -16.11 -1.46
CA HIS A 111 8.85 -17.10 -2.07
C HIS A 111 9.16 -18.53 -1.61
N ARG A 112 8.14 -19.38 -1.58
CA ARG A 112 8.20 -20.71 -0.92
C ARG A 112 9.28 -21.64 -1.44
N GLU A 113 9.69 -21.49 -2.71
CA GLU A 113 10.64 -22.38 -3.38
C GLU A 113 12.10 -22.02 -3.09
N ASN A 114 12.37 -20.83 -2.52
CA ASN A 114 13.73 -20.43 -2.15
C ASN A 114 14.24 -21.22 -0.96
N LYS A 115 15.44 -21.79 -1.11
CA LYS A 115 16.11 -22.58 -0.09
C LYS A 115 17.02 -21.69 0.76
N PHE A 116 16.51 -21.19 1.86
CA PHE A 116 17.27 -20.47 2.88
C PHE A 116 16.68 -20.73 4.26
N LYS A 117 17.39 -20.35 5.31
CA LYS A 117 16.93 -20.52 6.68
C LYS A 117 15.63 -19.75 6.92
N ARG A 118 14.57 -20.46 7.21
CA ARG A 118 13.29 -19.88 7.63
C ARG A 118 13.31 -19.64 9.14
N THR A 119 12.80 -18.48 9.54
CA THR A 119 12.72 -18.07 10.93
C THR A 119 11.35 -17.49 11.25
N ARG A 120 10.93 -17.67 12.49
CA ARG A 120 9.77 -17.04 13.10
C ARG A 120 10.15 -16.65 14.52
N LEU A 121 9.86 -15.43 14.91
CA LEU A 121 10.05 -15.00 16.30
C LEU A 121 8.97 -15.61 17.20
N THR A 122 9.35 -16.08 18.39
CA THR A 122 8.38 -16.33 19.47
C THR A 122 7.83 -14.99 19.98
N ILE A 123 6.77 -15.02 20.79
CA ILE A 123 6.25 -13.79 21.43
C ILE A 123 7.34 -13.11 22.25
N GLU A 124 8.10 -13.87 23.03
CA GLU A 124 9.17 -13.35 23.88
C GLU A 124 10.28 -12.70 23.06
N GLN A 125 10.71 -13.34 21.96
CA GLN A 125 11.70 -12.77 21.05
C GLN A 125 11.19 -11.49 20.40
N ALA A 126 9.93 -11.49 19.92
CA ALA A 126 9.32 -10.30 19.33
C ALA A 126 9.22 -9.13 20.33
N LEU A 127 8.95 -9.43 21.62
CA LEU A 127 8.93 -8.41 22.67
C LEU A 127 10.33 -7.87 22.97
N THR A 128 11.35 -8.72 22.99
CA THR A 128 12.75 -8.29 23.17
C THR A 128 13.20 -7.33 22.05
N GLU A 129 12.90 -7.68 20.79
CA GLU A 129 13.21 -6.81 19.66
C GLU A 129 12.40 -5.49 19.72
N ALA A 130 11.14 -5.58 20.13
CA ALA A 130 10.29 -4.39 20.30
C ALA A 130 10.80 -3.47 21.42
N ASP A 131 11.39 -4.00 22.49
CA ASP A 131 12.00 -3.22 23.56
C ASP A 131 13.19 -2.41 23.05
N ILE A 132 14.02 -3.00 22.18
CA ILE A 132 15.12 -2.29 21.53
C ILE A 132 14.60 -1.14 20.68
N ILE A 133 13.58 -1.40 19.84
CA ILE A 133 12.94 -0.38 19.01
C ILE A 133 12.38 0.78 19.87
N ALA A 134 11.72 0.45 20.99
CA ALA A 134 11.17 1.44 21.90
C ALA A 134 12.26 2.26 22.61
N ALA A 135 13.40 1.63 22.97
CA ALA A 135 14.56 2.29 23.58
C ALA A 135 15.21 3.29 22.63
N GLU A 136 15.23 3.02 21.33
CA GLU A 136 15.66 3.95 20.27
C GLU A 136 14.71 5.17 20.09
N GLY A 137 13.60 5.21 20.83
CA GLY A 137 12.65 6.33 20.84
C GLY A 137 11.45 6.16 19.88
N PHE A 138 11.34 5.08 19.12
CA PHE A 138 10.17 4.86 18.27
C PHE A 138 8.91 4.65 19.09
N ARG A 139 7.82 5.29 18.66
CA ARG A 139 6.48 5.17 19.28
C ARG A 139 5.46 4.50 18.36
N ASP A 140 5.83 4.28 17.12
CA ASP A 140 5.02 3.59 16.11
C ASP A 140 5.80 2.37 15.60
N ILE A 141 5.12 1.22 15.52
CA ILE A 141 5.71 -0.03 15.07
C ILE A 141 4.88 -0.65 13.95
N LEU A 142 5.56 -1.19 12.93
CA LEU A 142 4.96 -1.96 11.85
C LEU A 142 5.37 -3.43 11.99
N LEU A 143 4.43 -4.30 12.32
CA LEU A 143 4.65 -5.74 12.39
C LEU A 143 4.56 -6.33 10.99
N VAL A 144 5.65 -6.91 10.50
CA VAL A 144 5.75 -7.43 9.14
C VAL A 144 5.90 -8.94 9.16
N SER A 145 5.17 -9.63 8.30
CA SER A 145 5.33 -11.07 8.09
C SER A 145 5.09 -11.45 6.65
N SER A 146 5.85 -12.40 6.14
CA SER A 146 5.48 -13.13 4.94
C SER A 146 4.18 -13.92 5.15
N GLU A 147 3.53 -14.35 4.08
CA GLU A 147 2.21 -14.97 4.12
C GLU A 147 2.30 -16.47 4.45
N ASP A 148 2.19 -16.82 5.73
CA ASP A 148 1.89 -18.16 6.21
C ASP A 148 1.05 -18.06 7.49
N ARG A 149 -0.27 -18.26 7.34
CA ARG A 149 -1.25 -18.15 8.44
C ARG A 149 -1.07 -19.22 9.52
N LYS A 150 -0.42 -20.36 9.21
CA LYS A 150 -0.14 -21.41 10.18
C LYS A 150 1.04 -21.03 11.08
N ILE A 151 1.96 -20.26 10.56
CA ILE A 151 3.17 -19.81 11.26
C ILE A 151 2.90 -18.53 12.06
N VAL A 152 2.29 -17.53 11.45
CA VAL A 152 1.88 -16.28 12.11
C VAL A 152 0.35 -16.23 12.11
N SER A 153 -0.28 -16.81 13.13
CA SER A 153 -1.73 -16.91 13.23
C SER A 153 -2.36 -15.60 13.75
N ILE A 154 -3.68 -15.51 13.65
CA ILE A 154 -4.46 -14.38 14.22
C ILE A 154 -4.28 -14.34 15.75
N GLU A 155 -4.21 -15.49 16.40
CA GLU A 155 -3.99 -15.59 17.85
C GLU A 155 -2.62 -15.03 18.22
N TYR A 156 -1.56 -15.39 17.47
CA TYR A 156 -0.22 -14.86 17.67
C TYR A 156 -0.20 -13.34 17.53
N LEU A 157 -0.77 -12.79 16.44
CA LEU A 157 -0.86 -11.33 16.22
C LEU A 157 -1.68 -10.63 17.31
N THR A 158 -2.78 -11.22 17.72
CA THR A 158 -3.66 -10.70 18.78
C THR A 158 -2.94 -10.63 20.13
N GLU A 159 -2.22 -11.71 20.50
CA GLU A 159 -1.46 -11.75 21.74
C GLU A 159 -0.31 -10.74 21.74
N LEU A 160 0.45 -10.70 20.66
CA LEU A 160 1.57 -9.76 20.50
C LEU A 160 1.08 -8.30 20.56
N ALA A 161 0.01 -7.97 19.85
CA ALA A 161 -0.55 -6.62 19.85
C ALA A 161 -1.00 -6.17 21.25
N LYS A 162 -1.65 -7.05 22.02
CA LYS A 162 -2.05 -6.77 23.42
C LYS A 162 -0.86 -6.45 24.33
N LYS A 163 0.27 -7.11 24.11
CA LYS A 163 1.50 -6.88 24.90
C LYS A 163 2.25 -5.63 24.48
N LEU A 164 2.11 -5.20 23.20
CA LEU A 164 2.80 -4.03 22.64
C LEU A 164 2.05 -2.71 22.84
N ARG A 165 0.73 -2.73 23.05
CA ARG A 165 -0.11 -1.51 23.08
C ARG A 165 0.25 -0.51 24.18
N ASP A 166 0.89 -0.96 25.24
CA ASP A 166 1.32 -0.09 26.34
C ASP A 166 2.72 0.52 26.07
N LYS A 167 3.46 -0.01 25.10
CA LYS A 167 4.80 0.45 24.69
C LYS A 167 4.73 1.39 23.47
N PHE A 168 3.79 1.13 22.54
CA PHE A 168 3.69 1.86 21.27
C PHE A 168 2.36 2.61 21.17
N SER A 169 2.43 3.85 20.72
CA SER A 169 1.26 4.70 20.46
C SER A 169 0.44 4.21 19.27
N SER A 170 1.09 3.59 18.31
CA SER A 170 0.44 2.98 17.15
C SER A 170 1.11 1.66 16.76
N ILE A 171 0.29 0.66 16.52
CA ILE A 171 0.69 -0.64 16.00
C ILE A 171 -0.02 -0.83 14.67
N SER A 172 0.76 -1.07 13.62
CA SER A 172 0.27 -1.41 12.29
C SER A 172 0.82 -2.77 11.85
N ILE A 173 0.15 -3.40 10.90
CA ILE A 173 0.57 -4.70 10.36
C ILE A 173 0.71 -4.64 8.84
N GLU A 174 1.67 -5.39 8.32
CA GLU A 174 1.82 -5.72 6.91
C GLU A 174 1.99 -7.24 6.80
N VAL A 175 0.88 -7.92 6.62
CA VAL A 175 0.78 -9.38 6.66
C VAL A 175 -0.19 -9.88 5.57
N TYR A 176 -0.59 -11.13 5.63
CA TYR A 176 -1.55 -11.72 4.69
C TYR A 176 -2.97 -11.14 4.79
N GLN A 177 -3.78 -11.36 3.74
CA GLN A 177 -5.17 -10.91 3.70
C GLN A 177 -6.07 -11.70 4.68
N MET A 178 -7.05 -11.00 5.24
CA MET A 178 -7.97 -11.55 6.23
C MET A 178 -9.41 -11.16 5.94
N GLY A 179 -10.34 -11.80 6.64
CA GLY A 179 -11.75 -11.43 6.67
C GLY A 179 -12.02 -10.25 7.61
N VAL A 180 -13.19 -9.62 7.47
CA VAL A 180 -13.61 -8.48 8.31
C VAL A 180 -13.58 -8.82 9.80
N ALA A 181 -14.08 -10.01 10.19
CA ALA A 181 -14.11 -10.44 11.59
C ALA A 181 -12.70 -10.59 12.20
N GLU A 182 -11.74 -11.07 11.41
CA GLU A 182 -10.34 -11.22 11.84
C GLU A 182 -9.68 -9.85 12.03
N TYR A 183 -9.87 -8.93 11.08
CA TYR A 183 -9.39 -7.55 11.24
C TYR A 183 -10.06 -6.84 12.43
N ALA A 184 -11.34 -7.06 12.68
CA ALA A 184 -12.02 -6.51 13.86
C ALA A 184 -11.41 -7.02 15.17
N LYS A 185 -11.10 -8.33 15.26
CA LYS A 185 -10.40 -8.92 16.40
C LYS A 185 -9.03 -8.29 16.64
N LEU A 186 -8.29 -8.03 15.57
CA LEU A 186 -6.97 -7.36 15.65
C LEU A 186 -7.10 -5.89 16.05
N PHE A 187 -8.13 -5.19 15.57
CA PHE A 187 -8.43 -3.82 15.98
C PHE A 187 -8.73 -3.73 17.48
N GLU A 188 -9.53 -4.65 18.02
CA GLU A 188 -9.82 -4.74 19.47
C GLU A 188 -8.56 -5.06 20.29
N ALA A 189 -7.61 -5.79 19.71
CA ALA A 189 -6.32 -6.08 20.36
C ALA A 189 -5.36 -4.87 20.39
N GLY A 190 -5.64 -3.79 19.63
CA GLY A 190 -4.84 -2.56 19.61
C GLY A 190 -4.15 -2.24 18.29
N ILE A 191 -4.31 -3.06 17.25
CA ILE A 191 -3.81 -2.76 15.91
C ILE A 191 -4.67 -1.66 15.29
N LYS A 192 -4.06 -0.58 14.82
CA LYS A 192 -4.76 0.60 14.28
C LYS A 192 -4.67 0.70 12.77
N GLY A 193 -3.63 0.12 12.17
CA GLY A 193 -3.35 0.22 10.74
C GLY A 193 -3.04 -1.11 10.08
N VAL A 194 -3.40 -1.21 8.81
CA VAL A 194 -3.07 -2.36 7.95
C VAL A 194 -2.54 -1.84 6.63
N THR A 195 -1.37 -2.34 6.22
CA THR A 195 -0.79 -2.07 4.92
C THR A 195 -1.01 -3.28 4.01
N VAL A 196 -1.60 -3.05 2.86
CA VAL A 196 -1.82 -4.07 1.82
C VAL A 196 -1.48 -3.48 0.46
N TYR A 197 -0.35 -3.89 -0.09
CA TYR A 197 0.02 -3.49 -1.45
C TYR A 197 -0.70 -4.37 -2.46
N GLN A 198 -1.37 -3.74 -3.44
CA GLN A 198 -1.89 -4.46 -4.60
C GLN A 198 -0.74 -5.03 -5.45
N GLU A 199 0.43 -4.44 -5.34
CA GLU A 199 1.67 -4.68 -6.09
C GLU A 199 1.57 -4.17 -7.53
N THR A 200 0.59 -4.60 -8.29
CA THR A 200 0.23 -4.05 -9.60
C THR A 200 -1.28 -4.15 -9.82
N TYR A 201 -1.86 -3.14 -10.42
CA TYR A 201 -3.27 -3.11 -10.81
C TYR A 201 -3.50 -3.77 -12.17
N ASP A 202 -2.46 -3.92 -12.99
CA ASP A 202 -2.53 -4.68 -14.25
C ASP A 202 -2.76 -6.17 -13.94
N ARG A 203 -3.94 -6.69 -14.32
CA ARG A 203 -4.35 -8.09 -14.08
C ARG A 203 -3.43 -9.10 -14.77
N GLN A 204 -2.90 -8.78 -15.96
CA GLN A 204 -2.01 -9.69 -16.69
C GLN A 204 -0.64 -9.73 -16.02
N ALA A 205 -0.09 -8.57 -15.68
CA ALA A 205 1.15 -8.48 -14.91
C ALA A 205 0.99 -9.15 -13.55
N TYR A 206 -0.13 -8.92 -12.85
CA TYR A 206 -0.40 -9.56 -11.57
C TYR A 206 -0.35 -11.10 -11.65
N ALA A 207 -1.07 -11.68 -12.61
CA ALA A 207 -1.10 -13.14 -12.83
C ALA A 207 0.29 -13.68 -13.20
N TYR A 208 1.08 -12.92 -13.96
CA TYR A 208 2.45 -13.31 -14.30
C TYR A 208 3.37 -13.37 -13.08
N TYR A 209 3.27 -12.37 -12.18
CA TYR A 209 4.15 -12.28 -11.02
C TYR A 209 3.69 -13.13 -9.83
N HIS A 210 2.39 -13.35 -9.64
CA HIS A 210 1.82 -14.08 -8.50
C HIS A 210 1.23 -15.43 -8.95
N ARG A 211 2.13 -16.39 -9.20
CA ARG A 211 1.78 -17.67 -9.84
C ARG A 211 0.91 -18.58 -9.00
N GLU A 212 1.20 -18.68 -7.71
CA GLU A 212 0.59 -19.65 -6.82
C GLU A 212 0.55 -19.14 -5.38
N GLY A 213 -0.38 -19.70 -4.61
CA GLY A 213 -0.64 -19.35 -3.22
C GLY A 213 -1.78 -18.34 -3.09
N PRO A 214 -2.16 -17.97 -1.85
CA PRO A 214 -3.29 -17.07 -1.60
C PRO A 214 -3.14 -15.70 -2.26
N LYS A 215 -1.91 -15.21 -2.44
CA LYS A 215 -1.63 -13.93 -3.09
C LYS A 215 -1.91 -13.93 -4.60
N SER A 216 -2.10 -15.10 -5.24
CA SER A 216 -2.47 -15.16 -6.66
C SER A 216 -3.90 -14.72 -6.94
N ASP A 217 -4.76 -14.62 -5.92
CA ASP A 217 -6.12 -14.12 -6.05
C ASP A 217 -6.13 -12.59 -6.07
N TYR A 218 -6.13 -12.03 -7.29
CA TYR A 218 -6.13 -10.60 -7.57
C TYR A 218 -7.31 -9.88 -6.89
N ASP A 219 -8.51 -10.41 -7.06
CA ASP A 219 -9.72 -9.75 -6.57
C ASP A 219 -9.81 -9.78 -5.04
N ASN A 220 -9.43 -10.88 -4.43
CA ASN A 220 -9.34 -10.96 -2.97
C ASN A 220 -8.33 -9.94 -2.40
N ARG A 221 -7.21 -9.74 -3.12
CA ARG A 221 -6.20 -8.74 -2.74
C ARG A 221 -6.75 -7.32 -2.87
N LEU A 222 -7.39 -7.03 -4.00
CA LEU A 222 -7.98 -5.71 -4.30
C LEU A 222 -9.08 -5.32 -3.30
N ASP A 223 -9.91 -6.28 -2.87
CA ASP A 223 -10.99 -6.05 -1.90
C ASP A 223 -10.49 -5.97 -0.43
N THR A 224 -9.23 -6.26 -0.18
CA THR A 224 -8.72 -6.29 1.21
C THR A 224 -8.82 -4.94 1.91
N PRO A 225 -8.48 -3.78 1.32
CA PRO A 225 -8.63 -2.48 1.96
C PRO A 225 -10.07 -2.15 2.39
N ASP A 226 -11.08 -2.61 1.63
CA ASP A 226 -12.49 -2.51 2.03
C ASP A 226 -12.78 -3.29 3.31
N ARG A 227 -12.29 -4.53 3.41
CA ARG A 227 -12.45 -5.36 4.61
C ARG A 227 -11.75 -4.75 5.82
N VAL A 228 -10.56 -4.17 5.62
CA VAL A 228 -9.80 -3.44 6.64
C VAL A 228 -10.60 -2.26 7.16
N ALA A 229 -11.13 -1.43 6.26
CA ALA A 229 -11.94 -0.27 6.61
C ALA A 229 -13.27 -0.66 7.30
N ALA A 230 -13.96 -1.67 6.77
CA ALA A 230 -15.21 -2.20 7.34
C ALA A 230 -15.02 -2.75 8.76
N ALA A 231 -13.85 -3.29 9.08
CA ALA A 231 -13.50 -3.74 10.42
C ALA A 231 -13.21 -2.59 11.41
N GLY A 232 -13.16 -1.34 10.93
CA GLY A 232 -12.95 -0.14 11.76
C GLY A 232 -11.51 0.31 11.92
N MET A 233 -10.57 -0.26 11.15
CA MET A 233 -9.17 0.18 11.14
C MET A 233 -9.06 1.66 10.79
N ARG A 234 -8.10 2.34 11.42
CA ARG A 234 -7.93 3.80 11.31
C ARG A 234 -6.97 4.21 10.22
N GLU A 235 -6.08 3.31 9.84
CA GLU A 235 -5.02 3.56 8.85
C GLU A 235 -5.00 2.41 7.83
N ILE A 236 -5.02 2.79 6.56
CA ILE A 236 -4.96 1.85 5.44
C ILE A 236 -3.78 2.27 4.57
N GLY A 237 -2.76 1.43 4.52
CA GLY A 237 -1.62 1.61 3.63
C GLY A 237 -1.88 0.93 2.29
N LEU A 238 -1.92 1.70 1.22
CA LEU A 238 -1.97 1.21 -0.15
C LEU A 238 -0.59 1.30 -0.79
N GLY A 239 -0.35 0.51 -1.84
CA GLY A 239 0.89 0.61 -2.59
C GLY A 239 0.91 -0.21 -3.86
N ALA A 240 1.81 0.21 -4.75
CA ALA A 240 2.19 -0.53 -5.95
C ALA A 240 3.71 -0.73 -5.96
N LEU A 241 4.17 -1.91 -6.37
CA LEU A 241 5.59 -2.21 -6.51
C LEU A 241 6.05 -1.71 -7.89
N LEU A 242 6.72 -0.57 -7.90
CA LEU A 242 7.18 0.04 -9.13
C LEU A 242 8.23 -0.83 -9.83
N GLY A 243 7.99 -1.12 -11.10
CA GLY A 243 8.79 -2.02 -11.92
C GLY A 243 8.07 -3.30 -12.34
N LEU A 244 6.86 -3.57 -11.83
CA LEU A 244 6.05 -4.69 -12.29
C LEU A 244 5.22 -4.34 -13.54
N ALA A 245 4.77 -3.09 -13.65
CA ALA A 245 4.01 -2.56 -14.78
C ALA A 245 4.32 -1.07 -14.99
N ASP A 246 3.58 -0.40 -15.89
CA ASP A 246 3.73 1.03 -16.15
C ASP A 246 3.39 1.85 -14.91
N TRP A 247 4.38 2.51 -14.32
CA TRP A 247 4.23 3.22 -13.05
C TRP A 247 3.21 4.37 -13.08
N ARG A 248 3.01 4.99 -14.26
CA ARG A 248 2.00 6.06 -14.43
C ARG A 248 0.59 5.49 -14.36
N ALA A 249 0.35 4.38 -15.06
CA ALA A 249 -0.93 3.67 -14.97
C ALA A 249 -1.21 3.15 -13.56
N GLU A 250 -0.20 2.57 -12.90
CA GLU A 250 -0.28 2.15 -11.49
C GLU A 250 -0.64 3.31 -10.56
N THR A 251 -0.05 4.48 -10.77
CA THR A 251 -0.34 5.68 -9.96
C THR A 251 -1.78 6.15 -10.13
N LEU A 252 -2.32 6.14 -11.37
CA LEU A 252 -3.72 6.48 -11.63
C LEU A 252 -4.68 5.48 -10.94
N ALA A 253 -4.42 4.18 -11.08
CA ALA A 253 -5.23 3.14 -10.45
C ALA A 253 -5.20 3.22 -8.93
N LEU A 254 -4.02 3.42 -8.35
CA LEU A 254 -3.81 3.57 -6.91
C LEU A 254 -4.57 4.79 -6.35
N ALA A 255 -4.56 5.91 -7.09
CA ALA A 255 -5.27 7.12 -6.70
C ALA A 255 -6.80 6.94 -6.76
N GLU A 256 -7.32 6.25 -7.78
CA GLU A 256 -8.74 5.90 -7.84
C GLU A 256 -9.16 4.99 -6.68
N HIS A 257 -8.33 4.00 -6.35
CA HIS A 257 -8.58 3.13 -5.20
C HIS A 257 -8.62 3.92 -3.89
N ALA A 258 -7.66 4.81 -3.68
CA ALA A 258 -7.65 5.67 -2.50
C ALA A 258 -8.86 6.60 -2.45
N HIS A 259 -9.22 7.21 -3.58
CA HIS A 259 -10.38 8.09 -3.67
C HIS A 259 -11.69 7.36 -3.34
N TYR A 260 -11.85 6.14 -3.87
CA TYR A 260 -12.95 5.25 -3.54
C TYR A 260 -13.04 4.98 -2.03
N LEU A 261 -11.92 4.59 -1.41
CA LEU A 261 -11.88 4.30 0.03
C LEU A 261 -12.19 5.51 0.90
N VAL A 262 -11.63 6.68 0.59
CA VAL A 262 -11.86 7.92 1.35
C VAL A 262 -13.32 8.36 1.27
N LYS A 263 -13.98 8.19 0.12
CA LYS A 263 -15.42 8.50 -0.02
C LYS A 263 -16.31 7.53 0.75
N ARG A 264 -15.90 6.26 0.81
CA ARG A 264 -16.71 5.22 1.43
C ARG A 264 -16.49 5.11 2.93
N TYR A 265 -15.24 5.34 3.39
CA TYR A 265 -14.80 5.09 4.76
C TYR A 265 -14.12 6.32 5.38
N TRP A 266 -14.90 7.35 5.64
CA TRP A 266 -14.41 8.64 6.16
C TRP A 266 -13.62 8.57 7.48
N ARG A 267 -13.73 7.45 8.21
CA ARG A 267 -13.02 7.23 9.49
C ARG A 267 -11.61 6.71 9.32
N SER A 268 -11.29 6.20 8.14
CA SER A 268 -9.99 5.63 7.85
C SER A 268 -9.15 6.63 7.08
N ARG A 269 -7.88 6.72 7.42
CA ARG A 269 -6.86 7.48 6.70
C ARG A 269 -6.19 6.56 5.71
N VAL A 270 -6.03 7.01 4.49
CA VAL A 270 -5.27 6.28 3.45
C VAL A 270 -3.88 6.88 3.34
N SER A 271 -2.86 6.05 3.29
CA SER A 271 -1.48 6.39 2.99
C SER A 271 -0.97 5.60 1.80
N PHE A 272 0.06 6.11 1.15
CA PHE A 272 0.65 5.50 -0.04
C PHE A 272 2.08 5.04 0.23
N SER A 273 2.45 3.93 -0.42
CA SER A 273 3.83 3.46 -0.51
C SER A 273 4.16 3.11 -1.95
N PHE A 274 5.33 3.53 -2.38
CA PHE A 274 5.85 3.26 -3.73
C PHE A 274 7.19 2.51 -3.62
N PRO A 275 7.18 1.24 -3.14
CA PRO A 275 8.38 0.43 -3.16
C PRO A 275 8.84 0.22 -4.60
N ARG A 276 10.16 0.17 -4.80
CA ARG A 276 10.78 -0.08 -6.10
C ARG A 276 11.34 -1.47 -6.14
N LEU A 277 11.16 -2.14 -7.28
CA LEU A 277 11.78 -3.43 -7.50
C LEU A 277 13.31 -3.32 -7.33
N ARG A 278 13.88 -4.21 -6.53
CA ARG A 278 15.31 -4.28 -6.24
C ARG A 278 15.84 -5.67 -6.54
N PRO A 279 17.11 -5.81 -6.90
CA PRO A 279 17.73 -7.14 -6.98
C PRO A 279 17.53 -7.89 -5.66
N ALA A 280 16.99 -9.09 -5.77
CA ALA A 280 16.77 -9.98 -4.64
C ALA A 280 17.15 -11.40 -5.06
N TYR A 281 17.25 -12.31 -4.10
CA TYR A 281 17.36 -13.74 -4.41
C TYR A 281 16.01 -14.24 -4.94
N SER A 282 15.70 -13.90 -6.18
CA SER A 282 14.43 -14.13 -6.87
C SER A 282 14.68 -14.68 -8.26
N ARG A 283 13.60 -15.07 -8.95
CA ARG A 283 13.67 -15.60 -10.34
C ARG A 283 13.69 -14.49 -11.40
N LEU A 284 13.58 -13.23 -11.01
CA LEU A 284 13.69 -12.11 -11.94
C LEU A 284 15.15 -11.82 -12.25
N GLN A 285 15.48 -11.72 -13.54
CA GLN A 285 16.76 -11.20 -13.98
C GLN A 285 16.74 -9.67 -13.95
N THR A 286 17.89 -9.08 -13.66
CA THR A 286 18.07 -7.64 -13.41
C THR A 286 17.83 -6.71 -14.61
N SER A 287 17.52 -7.24 -15.78
CA SER A 287 17.21 -6.46 -16.99
C SER A 287 15.86 -5.72 -16.95
N ASP A 288 14.99 -6.05 -15.99
CA ASP A 288 13.64 -5.51 -15.89
C ASP A 288 13.53 -4.29 -14.95
N HIS A 289 14.67 -3.64 -14.65
CA HIS A 289 14.70 -2.52 -13.72
C HIS A 289 14.27 -1.21 -14.39
N LEU A 290 13.37 -0.49 -13.74
CA LEU A 290 13.12 0.92 -14.02
C LEU A 290 14.43 1.71 -13.90
N SER A 291 14.79 2.46 -14.93
CA SER A 291 15.85 3.45 -14.82
C SER A 291 15.50 4.46 -13.71
N LEU A 292 16.45 4.79 -12.88
CA LEU A 292 16.26 5.74 -11.77
C LEU A 292 15.74 7.12 -12.23
N GLY A 293 15.92 7.45 -13.54
CA GLY A 293 15.47 8.71 -14.12
C GLY A 293 13.95 8.91 -14.22
N SER A 294 13.17 7.81 -14.26
CA SER A 294 11.73 7.89 -14.52
C SER A 294 10.85 8.12 -13.27
N CYS A 295 11.41 8.15 -12.07
CA CYS A 295 10.63 8.14 -10.82
C CYS A 295 10.74 9.42 -9.98
N HIS A 296 11.13 10.55 -10.55
CA HIS A 296 11.20 11.83 -9.82
C HIS A 296 9.82 12.47 -9.58
N LEU A 297 8.77 11.99 -10.28
CA LEU A 297 7.41 12.53 -10.21
C LEU A 297 6.54 11.93 -9.09
N LEU A 298 7.03 10.95 -8.31
CA LEU A 298 6.28 10.27 -7.24
C LEU A 298 6.66 10.75 -5.84
#